data_5bf8b630111fe605a25ba75876243747
#
_entry.id   5bf8b630111fe605a25ba75876243747
#
_cell.length_a   1.000
_cell.length_b   1.000
_cell.length_c   1.000
_cell.angle_alpha   90.00
_cell.angle_beta   90.00
_cell.angle_gamma   90.00
#
_symmetry.space_group_name_H-M   'P 1'
#
loop_
_entity.id
_entity.type
_entity.pdbx_description
1 polymer ?
#
loop_
_entity_poly.entity_id
_entity_poly.type
_entity_poly.pdbx_seq_one_letter_code
_entity_poly.pdbx_strand_id
1 'polypeptide(L)'
;MRAEAVTSLRIPSDWGLEIGTLSEVYRNYSPHRICQVDIADVYDHKHQELSPEDSKRGLNRMSTDICKALIRKLAISGVVFSQETFRTLKACYYRTALDLVDHYYSDAVLSGLTLDRHQEEKTVELFSQNLISAGEDFMANPQQTPFMPSWSRVVSAVPDIYQQIAEAVQLDQAE
;
A
#
# COMPACT_ATOMS: atom_id res chain seq x y z
N MET A 1 10.16 12.77 10.18
CA MET A 1 8.92 12.75 11.01
C MET A 1 9.32 12.92 12.47
N ARG A 2 8.53 13.63 13.30
CA ARG A 2 8.85 13.72 14.74
C ARG A 2 8.56 12.38 15.42
N ALA A 3 9.37 11.98 16.40
CA ALA A 3 9.22 10.70 17.11
C ALA A 3 7.82 10.50 17.71
N GLU A 4 7.26 11.55 18.31
CA GLU A 4 5.90 11.55 18.86
C GLU A 4 4.82 11.23 17.81
N ALA A 5 5.01 11.72 16.58
CA ALA A 5 4.11 11.41 15.48
C ALA A 5 4.16 9.92 15.12
N VAL A 6 5.37 9.35 15.01
CA VAL A 6 5.55 7.93 14.68
C VAL A 6 4.88 7.02 15.73
N THR A 7 5.05 7.32 17.00
CA THR A 7 4.49 6.51 18.10
C THR A 7 2.97 6.59 18.23
N SER A 8 2.35 7.63 17.65
CA SER A 8 0.88 7.80 17.65
C SER A 8 0.18 7.22 16.42
N LEU A 9 0.92 6.92 15.35
CA LEU A 9 0.34 6.39 14.11
C LEU A 9 -0.10 4.92 14.26
N ARG A 10 -1.13 4.57 13.51
CA ARG A 10 -1.55 3.19 13.30
C ARG A 10 -0.94 2.70 12.00
N ILE A 11 0.00 1.79 12.10
CA ILE A 11 0.81 1.35 10.97
C ILE A 11 0.28 -0.01 10.49
N PRO A 12 -0.06 -0.17 9.19
CA PRO A 12 -0.37 -1.48 8.61
C PRO A 12 0.86 -2.40 8.69
N SER A 13 0.61 -3.70 8.83
CA SER A 13 1.66 -4.73 8.89
C SER A 13 1.89 -5.45 7.56
N ASP A 14 1.28 -4.96 6.50
CA ASP A 14 1.32 -5.50 5.15
C ASP A 14 1.86 -4.45 4.16
N TRP A 15 1.75 -4.71 2.85
CA TRP A 15 2.17 -3.78 1.80
C TRP A 15 1.35 -2.47 1.75
N GLY A 16 0.38 -2.31 2.61
CA GLY A 16 -0.31 -1.04 2.83
C GLY A 16 0.44 -0.07 3.74
N LEU A 17 1.68 -0.40 4.16
CA LEU A 17 2.48 0.38 5.11
C LEU A 17 2.63 1.84 4.69
N GLU A 18 3.07 2.09 3.46
CA GLU A 18 3.35 3.44 2.98
C GLU A 18 2.06 4.25 2.87
N ILE A 19 1.05 3.73 2.18
CA ILE A 19 -0.22 4.44 1.99
C ILE A 19 -0.97 4.61 3.32
N GLY A 20 -0.87 3.64 4.21
CA GLY A 20 -1.44 3.71 5.54
C GLY A 20 -0.78 4.81 6.38
N THR A 21 0.54 4.87 6.39
CA THR A 21 1.32 5.89 7.09
C THR A 21 1.04 7.29 6.54
N LEU A 22 1.07 7.46 5.21
CA LEU A 22 0.77 8.73 4.55
C LEU A 22 -0.64 9.20 4.86
N SER A 23 -1.62 8.31 4.84
CA SER A 23 -3.01 8.61 5.17
C SER A 23 -3.19 9.06 6.62
N GLU A 24 -2.49 8.43 7.57
CA GLU A 24 -2.51 8.84 8.98
C GLU A 24 -1.85 10.22 9.18
N VAL A 25 -0.75 10.49 8.49
CA VAL A 25 -0.09 11.79 8.50
C VAL A 25 -1.03 12.86 7.93
N TYR A 26 -1.63 12.61 6.76
CA TYR A 26 -2.57 13.55 6.13
C TYR A 26 -3.79 13.84 7.01
N ARG A 27 -4.31 12.82 7.69
CA ARG A 27 -5.46 12.95 8.58
C ARG A 27 -5.16 13.75 9.86
N ASN A 28 -3.98 13.57 10.43
CA ASN A 28 -3.66 14.08 11.76
C ASN A 28 -2.87 15.39 11.75
N TYR A 29 -2.34 15.80 10.60
CA TYR A 29 -1.50 17.00 10.49
C TYR A 29 -1.99 17.92 9.40
N SER A 30 -1.89 19.24 9.65
CA SER A 30 -2.17 20.24 8.64
C SER A 30 -1.19 20.11 7.47
N PRO A 31 -1.63 20.28 6.19
CA PRO A 31 -0.76 20.29 5.02
C PRO A 31 0.43 21.25 5.15
N HIS A 32 0.28 22.36 5.87
CA HIS A 32 1.38 23.31 6.14
C HIS A 32 2.50 22.76 7.03
N ARG A 33 2.30 21.57 7.61
CA ARG A 33 3.31 20.86 8.43
C ARG A 33 3.92 19.68 7.71
N ILE A 34 3.55 19.47 6.45
CA ILE A 34 4.03 18.39 5.60
C ILE A 34 4.92 19.02 4.55
N CYS A 35 6.12 18.47 4.36
CA CYS A 35 7.03 18.84 3.29
C CYS A 35 7.48 17.59 2.54
N GLN A 36 7.76 17.77 1.27
CA GLN A 36 8.42 16.78 0.43
C GLN A 36 9.86 17.22 0.22
N VAL A 37 10.78 16.29 0.28
CA VAL A 37 12.20 16.51 0.06
C VAL A 37 12.71 15.44 -0.87
N ASP A 38 13.41 15.83 -1.92
CA ASP A 38 14.14 14.91 -2.78
C ASP A 38 15.42 14.49 -2.06
N ILE A 39 15.55 13.19 -1.81
CA ILE A 39 16.66 12.63 -1.02
C ILE A 39 17.78 12.05 -1.88
N ALA A 40 17.54 11.83 -3.16
CA ALA A 40 18.51 11.29 -4.11
C ALA A 40 18.08 11.57 -5.55
N ASP A 41 19.04 11.71 -6.45
CA ASP A 41 18.80 11.80 -7.90
C ASP A 41 18.41 10.44 -8.49
N VAL A 42 18.93 9.35 -7.91
CA VAL A 42 18.64 7.97 -8.30
C VAL A 42 18.28 7.18 -7.07
N TYR A 43 17.16 6.47 -7.12
CA TYR A 43 16.72 5.55 -6.10
C TYR A 43 16.77 4.12 -6.64
N ASP A 44 17.80 3.37 -6.24
CA ASP A 44 17.93 1.96 -6.57
C ASP A 44 17.08 1.12 -5.59
N HIS A 45 16.11 0.40 -6.11
CA HIS A 45 15.26 -0.48 -5.32
C HIS A 45 14.94 -1.77 -6.07
N LYS A 46 14.69 -2.83 -5.33
CA LYS A 46 14.34 -4.13 -5.89
C LYS A 46 12.93 -4.09 -6.46
N HIS A 47 12.81 -4.35 -7.76
CA HIS A 47 11.53 -4.58 -8.39
C HIS A 47 10.96 -5.96 -8.01
N GLN A 48 9.67 -6.00 -7.71
CA GLN A 48 8.97 -7.25 -7.45
C GLN A 48 8.51 -7.89 -8.77
N GLU A 49 8.53 -9.22 -8.82
CA GLU A 49 7.96 -9.97 -9.93
C GLU A 49 6.43 -9.86 -9.95
N LEU A 50 5.82 -9.98 -11.12
CA LEU A 50 4.36 -9.87 -11.27
C LEU A 50 3.61 -10.98 -10.51
N SER A 51 4.13 -12.22 -10.60
CA SER A 51 3.61 -13.42 -9.91
C SER A 51 2.10 -13.66 -10.09
N PRO A 52 1.56 -13.71 -11.33
CA PRO A 52 0.12 -13.82 -11.56
C PRO A 52 -0.47 -15.14 -11.01
N GLU A 53 0.33 -16.20 -10.96
CA GLU A 53 -0.08 -17.54 -10.49
C GLU A 53 -0.05 -17.70 -8.96
N ASP A 54 0.52 -16.72 -8.23
CA ASP A 54 0.65 -16.79 -6.78
C ASP A 54 0.23 -15.46 -6.12
N SER A 55 -0.99 -15.43 -5.61
CA SER A 55 -1.56 -14.27 -4.93
C SER A 55 -0.86 -13.90 -3.61
N LYS A 56 0.08 -14.73 -3.14
CA LYS A 56 0.84 -14.49 -1.89
C LYS A 56 2.24 -13.91 -2.16
N ARG A 57 2.60 -13.65 -3.42
CA ARG A 57 3.94 -13.21 -3.82
C ARG A 57 3.91 -12.01 -4.74
N GLY A 58 5.05 -11.33 -4.81
CA GLY A 58 5.35 -10.29 -5.79
C GLY A 58 4.34 -9.14 -5.83
N LEU A 59 4.17 -8.57 -7.01
CA LEU A 59 3.22 -7.47 -7.26
C LEU A 59 1.76 -7.90 -7.07
N ASN A 60 1.45 -9.18 -7.24
CA ASN A 60 0.11 -9.72 -7.02
C ASN A 60 -0.32 -9.52 -5.56
N ARG A 61 0.49 -9.98 -4.61
CA ARG A 61 0.23 -9.73 -3.18
C ARG A 61 0.26 -8.24 -2.85
N MET A 62 1.28 -7.54 -3.32
CA MET A 62 1.49 -6.12 -3.01
C MET A 62 0.27 -5.28 -3.41
N SER A 63 -0.22 -5.42 -4.64
CA SER A 63 -1.38 -4.67 -5.12
C SER A 63 -2.66 -5.01 -4.35
N THR A 64 -2.86 -6.27 -3.99
CA THR A 64 -4.02 -6.70 -3.18
C THR A 64 -3.98 -6.06 -1.79
N ASP A 65 -2.84 -6.10 -1.10
CA ASP A 65 -2.68 -5.49 0.23
C ASP A 65 -2.87 -3.97 0.20
N ILE A 66 -2.32 -3.30 -0.81
CA ILE A 66 -2.50 -1.85 -1.04
C ILE A 66 -3.99 -1.52 -1.27
N CYS A 67 -4.67 -2.29 -2.13
CA CYS A 67 -6.12 -2.10 -2.35
C CYS A 67 -6.92 -2.26 -1.05
N LYS A 68 -6.64 -3.29 -0.26
CA LYS A 68 -7.27 -3.50 1.06
C LYS A 68 -7.02 -2.32 2.02
N ALA A 69 -5.80 -1.79 2.03
CA ALA A 69 -5.46 -0.63 2.86
C ALA A 69 -6.25 0.61 2.42
N LEU A 70 -6.32 0.90 1.13
CA LEU A 70 -7.09 2.02 0.56
C LEU A 70 -8.59 1.91 0.87
N ILE A 71 -9.19 0.75 0.62
CA ILE A 71 -10.61 0.51 0.89
C ILE A 71 -10.93 0.77 2.37
N ARG A 72 -10.11 0.24 3.28
CA ARG A 72 -10.28 0.47 4.73
C ARG A 72 -10.13 1.94 5.12
N LYS A 73 -9.16 2.64 4.54
CA LYS A 73 -8.97 4.08 4.80
C LYS A 73 -10.15 4.90 4.33
N LEU A 74 -10.69 4.60 3.18
CA LEU A 74 -11.89 5.27 2.67
C LEU A 74 -13.13 4.94 3.50
N ALA A 75 -13.30 3.67 3.92
CA ALA A 75 -14.40 3.26 4.80
C ALA A 75 -14.35 3.97 6.16
N ILE A 76 -13.18 4.10 6.77
CA ILE A 76 -12.99 4.87 8.02
C ILE A 76 -13.34 6.36 7.82
N SER A 77 -13.18 6.87 6.62
CA SER A 77 -13.56 8.25 6.26
C SER A 77 -15.05 8.39 5.89
N GLY A 78 -15.84 7.33 6.02
CA GLY A 78 -17.29 7.34 5.81
C GLY A 78 -17.73 6.95 4.40
N VAL A 79 -16.82 6.48 3.53
CA VAL A 79 -17.19 5.97 2.21
C VAL A 79 -17.89 4.63 2.37
N VAL A 80 -19.09 4.53 1.81
CA VAL A 80 -19.87 3.29 1.78
C VAL A 80 -19.52 2.51 0.52
N PHE A 81 -19.14 1.26 0.69
CA PHE A 81 -18.84 0.36 -0.42
C PHE A 81 -19.97 -0.64 -0.65
N SER A 82 -20.18 -0.97 -1.91
CA SER A 82 -21.07 -2.03 -2.37
C SER A 82 -20.38 -2.80 -3.49
N GLN A 83 -20.96 -3.92 -3.92
CA GLN A 83 -20.44 -4.65 -5.08
C GLN A 83 -20.45 -3.79 -6.36
N GLU A 84 -21.47 -2.96 -6.53
CA GLU A 84 -21.59 -2.04 -7.66
C GLU A 84 -20.47 -0.99 -7.63
N THR A 85 -20.12 -0.49 -6.45
CA THR A 85 -18.98 0.44 -6.28
C THR A 85 -17.68 -0.22 -6.75
N PHE A 86 -17.40 -1.46 -6.36
CA PHE A 86 -16.18 -2.16 -6.78
C PHE A 86 -16.16 -2.45 -8.28
N ARG A 87 -17.29 -2.82 -8.88
CA ARG A 87 -17.40 -2.99 -10.35
C ARG A 87 -17.10 -1.69 -11.08
N THR A 88 -17.64 -0.58 -10.59
CA THR A 88 -17.39 0.75 -11.18
C THR A 88 -15.93 1.15 -11.01
N LEU A 89 -15.35 0.96 -9.82
CA LEU A 89 -13.92 1.24 -9.57
C LEU A 89 -13.02 0.41 -10.49
N LYS A 90 -13.32 -0.89 -10.66
CA LYS A 90 -12.59 -1.74 -11.61
C LYS A 90 -12.63 -1.18 -13.02
N ALA A 91 -13.83 -0.82 -13.51
CA ALA A 91 -13.99 -0.30 -14.87
C ALA A 91 -13.25 1.02 -15.08
N CYS A 92 -13.34 1.94 -14.10
CA CYS A 92 -12.61 3.20 -14.13
C CYS A 92 -11.10 2.99 -14.08
N TYR A 93 -10.63 2.15 -13.16
CA TYR A 93 -9.21 1.82 -13.04
C TYR A 93 -8.66 1.22 -14.34
N TYR A 94 -9.33 0.17 -14.85
CA TYR A 94 -8.90 -0.54 -16.05
C TYR A 94 -8.78 0.39 -17.26
N ARG A 95 -9.79 1.22 -17.49
CA ARG A 95 -9.79 2.19 -18.58
C ARG A 95 -8.67 3.21 -18.43
N THR A 96 -8.57 3.85 -17.26
CA THR A 96 -7.58 4.89 -17.01
C THR A 96 -6.16 4.32 -17.10
N ALA A 97 -5.95 3.12 -16.57
CA ALA A 97 -4.63 2.49 -16.60
C ALA A 97 -4.19 2.14 -18.03
N LEU A 98 -5.08 1.62 -18.88
CA LEU A 98 -4.77 1.36 -20.28
C LEU A 98 -4.48 2.65 -21.06
N ASP A 99 -5.26 3.70 -20.84
CA ASP A 99 -5.00 5.01 -21.47
C ASP A 99 -3.61 5.53 -21.04
N LEU A 100 -3.19 5.32 -19.79
CA LEU A 100 -1.86 5.69 -19.30
C LEU A 100 -0.74 4.81 -19.90
N VAL A 101 -0.97 3.51 -20.06
CA VAL A 101 -0.01 2.61 -20.76
C VAL A 101 0.26 3.12 -22.18
N ASP A 102 -0.78 3.53 -22.91
CA ASP A 102 -0.63 4.10 -24.25
C ASP A 102 0.19 5.41 -24.24
N HIS A 103 -0.05 6.28 -23.27
CA HIS A 103 0.72 7.52 -23.12
C HIS A 103 2.18 7.24 -22.79
N TYR A 104 2.47 6.41 -21.79
CA TYR A 104 3.84 6.04 -21.41
C TYR A 104 4.59 5.32 -22.53
N TYR A 105 3.90 4.47 -23.30
CA TYR A 105 4.50 3.84 -24.46
C TYR A 105 4.92 4.88 -25.50
N SER A 106 4.05 5.84 -25.79
CA SER A 106 4.36 6.92 -26.73
C SER A 106 5.53 7.78 -26.26
N ASP A 107 5.56 8.14 -24.97
CA ASP A 107 6.64 8.91 -24.36
C ASP A 107 7.96 8.13 -24.37
N ALA A 108 7.93 6.83 -24.10
CA ALA A 108 9.11 5.97 -24.16
C ALA A 108 9.69 5.94 -25.57
N VAL A 109 8.85 5.74 -26.59
CA VAL A 109 9.27 5.73 -27.99
C VAL A 109 9.90 7.07 -28.39
N LEU A 110 9.28 8.19 -28.03
CA LEU A 110 9.79 9.53 -28.31
C LEU A 110 11.14 9.80 -27.61
N SER A 111 11.34 9.21 -26.44
CA SER A 111 12.55 9.35 -25.63
C SER A 111 13.63 8.32 -25.99
N GLY A 112 13.40 7.46 -26.97
CA GLY A 112 14.34 6.39 -27.37
C GLY A 112 14.46 5.27 -26.33
N LEU A 113 13.46 5.14 -25.45
CA LEU A 113 13.38 4.07 -24.44
C LEU A 113 12.51 2.92 -24.96
N THR A 114 12.70 1.75 -24.38
CA THR A 114 11.87 0.58 -24.65
C THR A 114 10.91 0.34 -23.47
N LEU A 115 9.63 0.15 -23.80
CA LEU A 115 8.58 -0.27 -22.85
C LEU A 115 7.90 -1.52 -23.42
N ASP A 116 7.82 -2.58 -22.63
CA ASP A 116 7.03 -3.76 -23.00
C ASP A 116 5.54 -3.51 -22.71
N ARG A 117 4.85 -2.93 -23.69
CA ARG A 117 3.43 -2.61 -23.60
C ARG A 117 2.58 -3.81 -23.20
N HIS A 118 2.86 -4.98 -23.73
CA HIS A 118 2.08 -6.19 -23.42
C HIS A 118 2.23 -6.62 -21.96
N GLN A 119 3.44 -6.50 -21.41
CA GLN A 119 3.68 -6.76 -19.99
C GLN A 119 2.95 -5.75 -19.09
N GLU A 120 2.92 -4.48 -19.48
CA GLU A 120 2.16 -3.45 -18.75
C GLU A 120 0.64 -3.72 -18.78
N GLU A 121 0.09 -4.07 -19.94
CA GLU A 121 -1.32 -4.44 -20.08
C GLU A 121 -1.70 -5.64 -19.19
N LYS A 122 -0.85 -6.69 -19.12
CA LYS A 122 -1.05 -7.83 -18.21
C LYS A 122 -1.01 -7.41 -16.74
N THR A 123 -0.13 -6.47 -16.42
CA THR A 123 -0.05 -5.91 -15.06
C THR A 123 -1.35 -5.18 -14.70
N VAL A 124 -1.89 -4.39 -15.61
CA VAL A 124 -3.19 -3.71 -15.43
C VAL A 124 -4.33 -4.71 -15.24
N GLU A 125 -4.34 -5.80 -16.02
CA GLU A 125 -5.35 -6.86 -15.87
C GLU A 125 -5.28 -7.49 -14.47
N LEU A 126 -4.08 -7.86 -14.00
CA LEU A 126 -3.88 -8.43 -12.68
C LEU A 126 -4.33 -7.48 -11.57
N PHE A 127 -3.92 -6.21 -11.63
CA PHE A 127 -4.28 -5.23 -10.62
C PHE A 127 -5.78 -4.93 -10.58
N SER A 128 -6.44 -4.96 -11.73
CA SER A 128 -7.90 -4.81 -11.79
C SER A 128 -8.65 -6.01 -11.19
N GLN A 129 -8.10 -7.22 -11.30
CA GLN A 129 -8.62 -8.40 -10.61
C GLN A 129 -8.39 -8.29 -9.09
N ASN A 130 -7.20 -7.86 -8.67
CA ASN A 130 -6.86 -7.69 -7.27
C ASN A 130 -7.71 -6.64 -6.56
N LEU A 131 -8.12 -5.59 -7.28
CA LEU A 131 -9.07 -4.60 -6.76
C LEU A 131 -10.42 -5.25 -6.40
N ILE A 132 -10.94 -6.13 -7.27
CA ILE A 132 -12.20 -6.86 -6.99
C ILE A 132 -12.00 -7.81 -5.82
N SER A 133 -10.94 -8.63 -5.83
CA SER A 133 -10.67 -9.58 -4.74
C SER A 133 -10.52 -8.88 -3.39
N ALA A 134 -9.82 -7.74 -3.35
CA ALA A 134 -9.69 -6.92 -2.14
C ALA A 134 -11.04 -6.36 -1.66
N GLY A 135 -11.92 -5.99 -2.61
CA GLY A 135 -13.27 -5.52 -2.31
C GLY A 135 -14.15 -6.64 -1.76
N GLU A 136 -14.12 -7.81 -2.35
CA GLU A 136 -14.84 -9.00 -1.88
C GLU A 136 -14.41 -9.41 -0.47
N ASP A 137 -13.10 -9.46 -0.21
CA ASP A 137 -12.54 -9.72 1.11
C ASP A 137 -13.00 -8.68 2.14
N PHE A 138 -13.01 -7.41 1.77
CA PHE A 138 -13.50 -6.34 2.64
C PHE A 138 -14.99 -6.50 2.96
N MET A 139 -15.83 -6.81 1.96
CA MET A 139 -17.27 -7.03 2.17
C MET A 139 -17.55 -8.26 3.03
N ALA A 140 -16.75 -9.33 2.88
CA ALA A 140 -16.88 -10.55 3.67
C ALA A 140 -16.45 -10.36 5.12
N ASN A 141 -15.35 -9.65 5.35
CA ASN A 141 -14.79 -9.38 6.68
C ASN A 141 -14.04 -8.04 6.74
N PRO A 142 -14.72 -6.94 7.03
CA PRO A 142 -14.11 -5.61 7.09
C PRO A 142 -12.97 -5.47 8.13
N GLN A 143 -12.89 -6.39 9.08
CA GLN A 143 -11.90 -6.39 10.17
C GLN A 143 -10.79 -7.42 9.99
N GLN A 144 -10.73 -8.10 8.86
CA GLN A 144 -9.79 -9.21 8.61
C GLN A 144 -8.31 -8.84 8.82
N THR A 145 -7.96 -7.59 8.56
CA THR A 145 -6.59 -7.11 8.79
C THR A 145 -6.67 -5.95 9.78
N PRO A 146 -6.61 -6.21 11.09
CA PRO A 146 -6.61 -5.15 12.07
C PRO A 146 -5.36 -4.28 11.90
N PHE A 147 -5.51 -2.98 12.06
CA PHE A 147 -4.36 -2.09 12.17
C PHE A 147 -3.56 -2.48 13.41
N MET A 148 -2.24 -2.43 13.29
CA MET A 148 -1.40 -2.45 14.47
C MET A 148 -1.77 -1.27 15.37
N PRO A 149 -1.95 -1.50 16.67
CA PRO A 149 -2.21 -0.40 17.59
C PRO A 149 -1.04 0.59 17.58
N SER A 150 -1.32 1.85 17.89
CA SER A 150 -0.24 2.83 18.07
C SER A 150 0.73 2.37 19.17
N TRP A 151 1.99 2.76 19.06
CA TRP A 151 3.01 2.42 20.06
C TRP A 151 2.64 2.86 21.47
N SER A 152 1.98 4.00 21.62
CA SER A 152 1.49 4.45 22.92
C SER A 152 0.53 3.44 23.56
N ARG A 153 -0.33 2.81 22.76
CA ARG A 153 -1.25 1.77 23.25
C ARG A 153 -0.51 0.47 23.55
N VAL A 154 0.46 0.09 22.71
CA VAL A 154 1.30 -1.11 22.94
C VAL A 154 2.07 -0.97 24.23
N VAL A 155 2.76 0.16 24.46
CA VAL A 155 3.53 0.44 25.69
C VAL A 155 2.63 0.47 26.92
N SER A 156 1.40 0.99 26.79
CA SER A 156 0.43 0.95 27.90
C SER A 156 0.02 -0.47 28.29
N ALA A 157 -0.06 -1.37 27.30
CA ALA A 157 -0.44 -2.77 27.54
C ALA A 157 0.75 -3.66 27.98
N VAL A 158 1.95 -3.35 27.47
CA VAL A 158 3.21 -4.09 27.69
C VAL A 158 4.31 -3.06 27.98
N PRO A 159 4.48 -2.62 29.25
CA PRO A 159 5.38 -1.53 29.60
C PRO A 159 6.86 -1.78 29.26
N ASP A 160 7.29 -3.04 29.25
CA ASP A 160 8.65 -3.48 28.94
C ASP A 160 8.88 -3.88 27.48
N ILE A 161 7.94 -3.55 26.57
CA ILE A 161 8.00 -3.98 25.15
C ILE A 161 9.30 -3.58 24.45
N TYR A 162 9.85 -2.41 24.74
CA TYR A 162 11.11 -1.98 24.13
C TYR A 162 12.31 -2.83 24.57
N GLN A 163 12.30 -3.27 25.82
CA GLN A 163 13.32 -4.19 26.33
C GLN A 163 13.20 -5.55 25.64
N GLN A 164 11.99 -6.10 25.55
CA GLN A 164 11.73 -7.37 24.86
C GLN A 164 12.16 -7.33 23.39
N ILE A 165 11.89 -6.23 22.67
CA ILE A 165 12.35 -6.06 21.28
C ILE A 165 13.88 -5.99 21.22
N ALA A 166 14.53 -5.26 22.12
CA ALA A 166 15.99 -5.17 22.14
C ALA A 166 16.65 -6.53 22.41
N GLU A 167 16.09 -7.31 23.31
CA GLU A 167 16.54 -8.69 23.61
C GLU A 167 16.35 -9.61 22.39
N ALA A 168 15.20 -9.52 21.70
CA ALA A 168 14.94 -10.29 20.48
C ALA A 168 15.95 -9.96 19.37
N VAL A 169 16.24 -8.67 19.15
CA VAL A 169 17.24 -8.23 18.16
C VAL A 169 18.64 -8.76 18.49
N GLN A 170 19.01 -8.80 19.78
CA GLN A 170 20.31 -9.36 20.18
C GLN A 170 20.39 -10.87 19.92
N LEU A 171 19.30 -11.60 20.12
CA LEU A 171 19.23 -13.04 19.80
C LEU A 171 19.38 -13.29 18.31
N ASP A 172 18.65 -12.54 17.48
CA ASP A 172 18.71 -12.66 16.01
C ASP A 172 20.11 -12.33 15.45
N GLN A 173 20.88 -11.47 16.12
CA GLN A 173 22.24 -11.12 15.71
C GLN A 173 23.30 -12.17 16.14
N ALA A 174 22.93 -13.07 17.05
CA ALA A 174 23.83 -14.10 17.56
C ALA A 174 23.72 -15.43 16.77
N GLU A 175 22.74 -15.58 15.91
CA GLU A 175 22.55 -16.67 14.94
C GLU A 175 23.24 -16.33 13.59
#